data_3d8f8ee751eed799cd1ea4c811acc121
#
_entry.id   3d8f8ee751eed799cd1ea4c811acc121
#
_cell.length_a   1.000
_cell.length_b   1.000
_cell.length_c   1.000
_cell.angle_alpha   90.00
_cell.angle_beta   90.00
_cell.angle_gamma   90.00
#
_symmetry.space_group_name_H-M   'P 1'
#
loop_
_entity.id
_entity.type
_entity.pdbx_description
1 polymer ?
#
loop_
_entity_poly.entity_id
_entity_poly.type
_entity_poly.pdbx_seq_one_letter_code
_entity_poly.pdbx_strand_id
1 'polypeptide(L)'
;GFVQVDSINTVARAHHMILFARNQTYQSRQLTRLLEKDRALFEHWTHDASVIPVEFYPYWRFRFERDREALLARWRKARHEGFEEIFDAILGQVARDGPTMARGVGSQRKTGRGWWDWHPEKTALEYHWRTGSLAIAAREGFQKVYDLTERVIPEVHRSATVSQADFV
;
A
#
# COMPACT_ATOMS: atom_id res chain seq x y z
N GLY A 1 -3.31 -0.24 -17.55
CA GLY A 1 -4.04 -1.31 -16.86
C GLY A 1 -3.48 -1.63 -15.50
N PHE A 2 -4.18 -2.46 -14.74
CA PHE A 2 -3.76 -2.92 -13.41
C PHE A 2 -4.07 -4.40 -13.22
N VAL A 3 -3.46 -5.02 -12.22
CA VAL A 3 -3.76 -6.41 -11.82
C VAL A 3 -4.11 -6.41 -10.34
N GLN A 4 -5.32 -6.85 -10.01
CA GLN A 4 -5.78 -6.98 -8.63
C GLN A 4 -4.96 -8.04 -7.89
N VAL A 5 -4.52 -7.72 -6.69
CA VAL A 5 -3.77 -8.62 -5.81
C VAL A 5 -4.75 -9.40 -4.94
N ASP A 6 -4.74 -10.73 -5.07
CA ASP A 6 -5.62 -11.61 -4.32
C ASP A 6 -4.84 -12.43 -3.28
N SER A 7 -5.42 -12.58 -2.10
CA SER A 7 -4.85 -13.35 -1.01
C SER A 7 -5.10 -14.87 -1.14
N ILE A 8 -6.13 -15.27 -1.87
CA ILE A 8 -6.49 -16.68 -2.06
C ILE A 8 -5.38 -17.39 -2.84
N ASN A 9 -4.91 -18.51 -2.31
CA ASN A 9 -3.79 -19.28 -2.83
C ASN A 9 -4.12 -20.80 -2.77
N THR A 10 -4.98 -21.24 -3.68
CA THR A 10 -5.37 -22.66 -3.75
C THR A 10 -4.36 -23.47 -4.57
N VAL A 11 -4.14 -23.10 -5.83
CA VAL A 11 -3.11 -23.66 -6.72
C VAL A 11 -2.00 -22.62 -6.89
N ALA A 12 -2.38 -21.41 -7.25
CA ALA A 12 -1.57 -20.20 -7.26
C ALA A 12 -2.49 -19.00 -6.98
N ARG A 13 -1.91 -17.85 -6.61
CA ARG A 13 -2.71 -16.63 -6.40
C ARG A 13 -3.34 -16.17 -7.70
N ALA A 14 -4.57 -15.67 -7.63
CA ALA A 14 -5.37 -15.29 -8.80
C ALA A 14 -4.60 -14.35 -9.76
N HIS A 15 -3.87 -13.34 -9.23
CA HIS A 15 -3.08 -12.44 -10.07
C HIS A 15 -1.97 -13.14 -10.86
N HIS A 16 -1.33 -14.17 -10.29
CA HIS A 16 -0.34 -14.97 -11.02
C HIS A 16 -0.99 -15.82 -12.11
N MET A 17 -2.18 -16.39 -11.83
CA MET A 17 -2.93 -17.17 -12.83
C MET A 17 -3.40 -16.27 -13.98
N ILE A 18 -3.89 -15.07 -13.69
CA ILE A 18 -4.30 -14.09 -14.70
C ILE A 18 -3.13 -13.68 -15.58
N LEU A 19 -1.97 -13.39 -14.99
CA LEU A 19 -0.77 -13.02 -15.73
C LEU A 19 -0.25 -14.17 -16.58
N PHE A 20 -0.25 -15.40 -16.05
CA PHE A 20 0.13 -16.60 -16.80
C PHE A 20 -0.85 -16.88 -17.95
N ALA A 21 -2.15 -16.72 -17.76
CA ALA A 21 -3.14 -16.91 -18.83
C ALA A 21 -2.95 -15.94 -19.99
N ARG A 22 -2.44 -14.74 -19.72
CA ARG A 22 -2.14 -13.72 -20.74
C ARG A 22 -0.76 -13.89 -21.39
N ASN A 23 0.18 -14.45 -20.64
CA ASN A 23 1.54 -14.70 -21.09
C ASN A 23 2.04 -16.03 -20.52
N GLN A 24 2.07 -17.08 -21.35
CA GLN A 24 2.46 -18.43 -20.96
C GLN A 24 3.92 -18.57 -20.53
N THR A 25 4.76 -17.56 -20.78
CA THR A 25 6.15 -17.50 -20.31
C THR A 25 6.30 -16.77 -18.98
N TYR A 26 5.18 -16.26 -18.43
CA TYR A 26 5.17 -15.53 -17.15
C TYR A 26 5.64 -16.41 -15.99
N GLN A 27 6.44 -15.82 -15.11
CA GLN A 27 6.87 -16.40 -13.84
C GLN A 27 6.67 -15.37 -12.72
N SER A 28 6.22 -15.82 -11.54
CA SER A 28 5.92 -14.93 -10.40
C SER A 28 7.10 -14.04 -10.00
N ARG A 29 8.34 -14.54 -10.13
CA ARG A 29 9.57 -13.77 -9.89
C ARG A 29 9.70 -12.51 -10.76
N GLN A 30 9.08 -12.49 -11.94
CA GLN A 30 9.10 -11.32 -12.83
C GLN A 30 8.25 -10.18 -12.24
N LEU A 31 7.08 -10.49 -11.68
CA LEU A 31 6.24 -9.51 -10.99
C LEU A 31 6.96 -8.96 -9.76
N THR A 32 7.54 -9.84 -8.94
CA THR A 32 8.33 -9.46 -7.77
C THR A 32 9.49 -8.53 -8.17
N ARG A 33 10.23 -8.88 -9.21
CA ARG A 33 11.34 -8.04 -9.70
C ARG A 33 10.86 -6.66 -10.13
N LEU A 34 9.81 -6.58 -10.94
CA LEU A 34 9.25 -5.31 -11.44
C LEU A 34 8.74 -4.42 -10.29
N LEU A 35 8.15 -5.02 -9.25
CA LEU A 35 7.64 -4.30 -8.10
C LEU A 35 8.75 -3.87 -7.14
N GLU A 36 9.67 -4.79 -6.78
CA GLU A 36 10.58 -4.62 -5.65
C GLU A 36 11.96 -4.10 -6.05
N LYS A 37 12.43 -4.43 -7.27
CA LYS A 37 13.77 -4.04 -7.74
C LYS A 37 13.75 -2.96 -8.80
N ASP A 38 13.04 -3.23 -9.90
CA ASP A 38 13.01 -2.33 -11.05
C ASP A 38 12.13 -1.10 -10.80
N ARG A 39 11.24 -1.16 -9.80
CA ARG A 39 10.27 -0.10 -9.43
C ARG A 39 9.44 0.38 -10.63
N ALA A 40 9.20 -0.52 -11.58
CA ALA A 40 8.36 -0.28 -12.75
C ALA A 40 6.87 -0.38 -12.44
N LEU A 41 6.54 -0.95 -11.27
CA LEU A 41 5.19 -1.12 -10.77
C LEU A 41 5.11 -0.58 -9.34
N PHE A 42 3.91 -0.16 -8.94
CA PHE A 42 3.59 0.13 -7.54
C PHE A 42 2.28 -0.54 -7.14
N GLU A 43 2.12 -0.79 -5.85
CA GLU A 43 0.87 -1.35 -5.32
C GLU A 43 0.04 -0.25 -4.67
N HIS A 44 -1.22 -0.13 -5.08
CA HIS A 44 -2.16 0.77 -4.44
C HIS A 44 -3.59 0.26 -4.54
N TRP A 45 -4.52 0.99 -3.92
CA TRP A 45 -5.92 0.67 -3.93
C TRP A 45 -6.59 1.21 -5.21
N THR A 46 -7.24 0.34 -5.97
CA THR A 46 -8.19 0.72 -7.04
C THR A 46 -9.62 0.54 -6.51
N HIS A 47 -10.33 -0.49 -6.87
CA HIS A 47 -11.50 -1.02 -6.16
C HIS A 47 -11.07 -2.01 -5.07
N ASP A 48 -9.88 -2.59 -5.20
CA ASP A 48 -9.17 -3.42 -4.23
C ASP A 48 -7.65 -3.20 -4.38
N ALA A 49 -6.81 -3.86 -3.55
CA ALA A 49 -5.37 -3.80 -3.69
C ALA A 49 -4.94 -4.27 -5.08
N SER A 50 -4.14 -3.49 -5.77
CA SER A 50 -3.77 -3.72 -7.16
C SER A 50 -2.33 -3.30 -7.44
N VAL A 51 -1.68 -4.03 -8.34
CA VAL A 51 -0.39 -3.65 -8.91
C VAL A 51 -0.63 -2.84 -10.18
N ILE A 52 0.02 -1.70 -10.29
CA ILE A 52 -0.22 -0.65 -11.27
C ILE A 52 1.13 -0.22 -11.86
N PRO A 53 1.25 0.03 -13.17
CA PRO A 53 2.47 0.61 -13.75
C PRO A 53 2.81 1.95 -13.12
N VAL A 54 4.08 2.17 -12.79
CA VAL A 54 4.54 3.35 -12.04
C VAL A 54 4.34 4.65 -12.80
N GLU A 55 4.25 4.62 -14.12
CA GLU A 55 3.92 5.75 -14.99
C GLU A 55 2.56 6.40 -14.68
N PHE A 56 1.65 5.64 -14.04
CA PHE A 56 0.36 6.18 -13.57
C PHE A 56 0.44 6.82 -12.18
N TYR A 57 1.57 6.73 -11.48
CA TYR A 57 1.71 7.28 -10.14
C TYR A 57 1.41 8.79 -10.04
N PRO A 58 1.79 9.66 -11.00
CA PRO A 58 1.46 11.08 -10.95
C PRO A 58 -0.03 11.37 -10.81
N TYR A 59 -0.89 10.55 -11.42
CA TYR A 59 -2.35 10.68 -11.32
C TYR A 59 -2.89 10.26 -9.94
N TRP A 60 -2.18 9.39 -9.21
CA TRP A 60 -2.57 8.98 -7.86
C TRP A 60 -2.51 10.11 -6.84
N ARG A 61 -1.78 11.18 -7.08
CA ARG A 61 -1.72 12.36 -6.20
C ARG A 61 -3.09 12.99 -5.97
N PHE A 62 -3.91 13.12 -7.02
CA PHE A 62 -5.29 13.61 -6.89
C PHE A 62 -6.14 12.69 -6.00
N ARG A 63 -5.87 11.39 -6.10
CA ARG A 63 -6.54 10.40 -5.25
C ARG A 63 -6.07 10.48 -3.81
N PHE A 64 -4.78 10.69 -3.56
CA PHE A 64 -4.25 10.85 -2.20
C PHE A 64 -4.87 12.04 -1.50
N GLU A 65 -4.98 13.18 -2.16
CA GLU A 65 -5.62 14.39 -1.62
C GLU A 65 -7.08 14.14 -1.28
N ARG A 66 -7.86 13.60 -2.22
CA ARG A 66 -9.26 13.25 -2.00
C ARG A 66 -9.44 12.23 -0.86
N ASP A 67 -8.63 11.18 -0.84
CA ASP A 67 -8.77 10.10 0.12
C ASP A 67 -8.34 10.51 1.52
N ARG A 68 -7.48 11.53 1.68
CA ARG A 68 -7.00 12.01 2.99
C ARG A 68 -8.15 12.42 3.91
N GLU A 69 -9.00 13.31 3.47
CA GLU A 69 -10.15 13.77 4.25
C GLU A 69 -11.27 12.73 4.30
N ALA A 70 -11.58 12.11 3.15
CA ALA A 70 -12.66 11.14 3.04
C ALA A 70 -12.43 9.89 3.92
N LEU A 71 -11.18 9.40 4.02
CA LEU A 71 -10.85 8.27 4.89
C LEU A 71 -11.02 8.64 6.36
N LEU A 72 -10.50 9.78 6.79
CA LEU A 72 -10.64 10.22 8.18
C LEU A 72 -12.11 10.40 8.55
N ALA A 73 -12.89 11.10 7.72
CA ALA A 73 -14.33 11.32 7.98
C ALA A 73 -15.10 9.98 8.10
N ARG A 74 -14.77 8.99 7.26
CA ARG A 74 -15.37 7.65 7.32
C ARG A 74 -14.90 6.86 8.55
N TRP A 75 -13.60 6.91 8.87
CA TRP A 75 -13.02 6.12 9.95
C TRP A 75 -13.39 6.67 11.33
N ARG A 76 -13.54 7.98 11.50
CA ARG A 76 -14.05 8.59 12.75
C ARG A 76 -15.44 8.09 13.12
N LYS A 77 -16.26 7.69 12.13
CA LYS A 77 -17.58 7.09 12.37
C LYS A 77 -17.54 5.60 12.75
N ALA A 78 -16.47 4.91 12.36
CA ALA A 78 -16.39 3.44 12.44
C ALA A 78 -15.31 2.93 13.42
N ARG A 79 -14.42 3.78 13.89
CA ARG A 79 -13.26 3.42 14.72
C ARG A 79 -13.33 4.11 16.09
N HIS A 80 -12.55 3.62 17.03
CA HIS A 80 -12.42 4.23 18.35
C HIS A 80 -11.81 5.64 18.27
N GLU A 81 -12.24 6.51 19.17
CA GLU A 81 -11.68 7.84 19.34
C GLU A 81 -10.17 7.77 19.61
N GLY A 82 -9.40 8.74 19.10
CA GLY A 82 -7.96 8.81 19.30
C GLY A 82 -7.10 7.91 18.38
N PHE A 83 -7.69 7.20 17.44
CA PHE A 83 -6.91 6.33 16.51
C PHE A 83 -5.91 7.11 15.65
N GLU A 84 -6.10 8.41 15.48
CA GLU A 84 -5.23 9.29 14.69
C GLU A 84 -3.96 9.72 15.44
N GLU A 85 -3.98 9.67 16.78
CA GLU A 85 -2.90 10.20 17.64
C GLU A 85 -1.54 9.55 17.38
N ILE A 86 -1.54 8.31 16.86
CA ILE A 86 -0.31 7.57 16.60
C ILE A 86 0.20 7.71 15.15
N PHE A 87 -0.53 8.39 14.26
CA PHE A 87 -0.20 8.43 12.83
C PHE A 87 1.20 8.98 12.60
N ASP A 88 1.50 10.15 13.16
CA ASP A 88 2.82 10.79 13.00
C ASP A 88 3.92 9.97 13.67
N ALA A 89 3.65 9.33 14.80
CA ALA A 89 4.61 8.47 15.49
C ALA A 89 4.98 7.25 14.64
N ILE A 90 4.00 6.61 14.00
CA ILE A 90 4.22 5.46 13.11
C ILE A 90 4.96 5.88 11.85
N LEU A 91 4.60 7.00 11.23
CA LEU A 91 5.32 7.54 10.07
C LEU A 91 6.79 7.84 10.43
N GLY A 92 7.00 8.49 11.57
CA GLY A 92 8.33 8.77 12.11
C GLY A 92 9.13 7.51 12.43
N GLN A 93 8.49 6.44 12.89
CA GLN A 93 9.14 5.14 13.09
C GLN A 93 9.61 4.55 11.76
N VAL A 94 8.75 4.50 10.73
CA VAL A 94 9.16 4.01 9.39
C VAL A 94 10.30 4.86 8.81
N ALA A 95 10.27 6.17 9.02
CA ALA A 95 11.33 7.05 8.55
C ALA A 95 12.71 6.73 9.17
N ARG A 96 12.73 6.41 10.46
CA ARG A 96 13.96 6.07 11.19
C ARG A 96 14.43 4.64 10.96
N ASP A 97 13.50 3.68 11.04
CA ASP A 97 13.82 2.26 11.13
C ASP A 97 13.84 1.57 9.74
N GLY A 98 13.31 2.23 8.72
CA GLY A 98 13.23 1.71 7.34
C GLY A 98 12.00 0.83 7.09
N PRO A 99 12.08 -0.03 6.06
CA PRO A 99 10.95 -0.86 5.63
C PRO A 99 10.39 -1.71 6.76
N THR A 100 9.06 -1.71 6.93
CA THR A 100 8.41 -2.39 8.05
C THR A 100 7.09 -3.07 7.66
N MET A 101 6.71 -4.06 8.43
CA MET A 101 5.39 -4.72 8.35
C MET A 101 4.51 -4.30 9.52
N ALA A 102 3.20 -4.50 9.41
CA ALA A 102 2.27 -4.18 10.49
C ALA A 102 2.62 -4.84 11.84
N ARG A 103 3.26 -6.01 11.82
CA ARG A 103 3.75 -6.71 13.02
C ARG A 103 5.01 -6.09 13.64
N GLY A 104 5.72 -5.24 12.93
CA GLY A 104 6.99 -4.61 13.35
C GLY A 104 6.84 -3.19 13.87
N VAL A 105 5.63 -2.62 13.86
CA VAL A 105 5.37 -1.26 14.31
C VAL A 105 4.61 -1.21 15.63
N GLY A 106 4.90 -0.17 16.41
CA GLY A 106 4.25 0.09 17.67
C GLY A 106 4.74 -0.80 18.82
N SER A 107 4.24 -0.55 20.00
CA SER A 107 4.44 -1.45 21.14
C SER A 107 3.54 -2.66 20.95
N GLN A 108 4.09 -3.88 21.04
CA GLN A 108 3.31 -5.12 21.07
C GLN A 108 2.51 -5.23 22.38
N ARG A 109 1.64 -4.26 22.64
CA ARG A 109 0.66 -4.40 23.72
C ARG A 109 -0.33 -5.46 23.28
N LYS A 110 -0.20 -6.65 23.85
CA LYS A 110 -1.28 -7.64 23.88
C LYS A 110 -2.42 -7.03 24.70
N THR A 111 -3.29 -6.29 24.03
CA THR A 111 -4.60 -5.97 24.58
C THR A 111 -5.43 -7.24 24.44
N GLY A 112 -5.29 -8.13 25.39
CA GLY A 112 -6.02 -9.39 25.40
C GLY A 112 -7.49 -9.14 25.65
N ARG A 113 -8.32 -9.18 24.61
CA ARG A 113 -9.74 -9.54 24.66
C ARG A 113 -10.35 -9.46 23.27
N GLY A 114 -10.37 -10.58 22.53
CA GLY A 114 -11.31 -10.79 21.45
C GLY A 114 -10.69 -10.94 20.04
N TRP A 115 -11.35 -11.72 19.22
CA TRP A 115 -11.05 -11.98 17.80
C TRP A 115 -11.00 -10.71 16.93
N TRP A 116 -11.54 -9.56 17.40
CA TRP A 116 -11.63 -8.28 16.73
C TRP A 116 -10.70 -7.23 17.33
N ASP A 117 -9.54 -7.64 17.88
CA ASP A 117 -8.58 -6.68 18.44
C ASP A 117 -8.16 -5.67 17.38
N TRP A 118 -8.55 -4.43 17.65
CA TRP A 118 -8.22 -3.30 16.80
C TRP A 118 -6.74 -2.93 17.00
N HIS A 119 -6.02 -2.87 15.88
CA HIS A 119 -4.60 -2.49 15.85
C HIS A 119 -4.46 -1.08 15.26
N PRO A 120 -4.33 -0.05 16.09
CA PRO A 120 -4.19 1.32 15.62
C PRO A 120 -2.96 1.51 14.71
N GLU A 121 -1.89 0.79 14.96
CA GLU A 121 -0.67 0.82 14.15
C GLU A 121 -0.91 0.35 12.72
N LYS A 122 -1.70 -0.70 12.54
CA LYS A 122 -2.10 -1.18 11.21
C LYS A 122 -2.96 -0.13 10.49
N THR A 123 -3.80 0.57 11.23
CA THR A 123 -4.63 1.66 10.70
C THR A 123 -3.75 2.83 10.24
N ALA A 124 -2.75 3.20 11.03
CA ALA A 124 -1.80 4.25 10.68
C ALA A 124 -1.03 3.91 9.40
N LEU A 125 -0.48 2.70 9.29
CA LEU A 125 0.20 2.24 8.09
C LEU A 125 -0.72 2.26 6.86
N GLU A 126 -1.97 1.79 7.01
CA GLU A 126 -2.95 1.81 5.92
C GLU A 126 -3.32 3.24 5.52
N TYR A 127 -3.49 4.14 6.48
CA TYR A 127 -3.76 5.55 6.21
C TYR A 127 -2.64 6.18 5.41
N HIS A 128 -1.39 6.06 5.88
CA HIS A 128 -0.23 6.63 5.21
C HIS A 128 0.01 6.05 3.82
N TRP A 129 -0.26 4.77 3.63
CA TRP A 129 -0.24 4.15 2.31
C TRP A 129 -1.34 4.69 1.40
N ARG A 130 -2.58 4.79 1.91
CA ARG A 130 -3.73 5.29 1.14
C ARG A 130 -3.61 6.75 0.76
N THR A 131 -2.90 7.53 1.56
CA THR A 131 -2.69 8.97 1.37
C THR A 131 -1.32 9.34 0.76
N GLY A 132 -0.52 8.35 0.40
CA GLY A 132 0.71 8.53 -0.36
C GLY A 132 1.97 8.86 0.43
N SER A 133 1.92 8.91 1.77
CA SER A 133 3.11 9.09 2.60
C SER A 133 3.97 7.83 2.64
N LEU A 134 3.34 6.66 2.62
CA LEU A 134 3.99 5.36 2.51
C LEU A 134 3.62 4.68 1.19
N ALA A 135 4.52 3.82 0.71
CA ALA A 135 4.30 2.91 -0.40
C ALA A 135 4.63 1.46 -0.01
N ILE A 136 4.17 0.50 -0.81
CA ILE A 136 4.51 -0.91 -0.61
C ILE A 136 5.87 -1.18 -1.26
N ALA A 137 6.86 -1.43 -0.42
CA ALA A 137 8.23 -1.72 -0.86
C ALA A 137 8.38 -3.18 -1.32
N ALA A 138 7.69 -4.11 -0.66
CA ALA A 138 7.74 -5.54 -0.94
C ALA A 138 6.54 -6.27 -0.33
N ARG A 139 6.46 -7.57 -0.60
CA ARG A 139 5.57 -8.49 0.13
C ARG A 139 6.32 -9.68 0.68
N GLU A 140 6.24 -9.89 1.98
CA GLU A 140 6.82 -11.04 2.68
C GLU A 140 5.70 -11.95 3.22
N GLY A 141 5.68 -13.20 2.80
CA GLY A 141 4.59 -14.12 3.16
C GLY A 141 3.21 -13.54 2.84
N PHE A 142 3.10 -12.77 1.76
CA PHE A 142 1.93 -12.00 1.34
C PHE A 142 1.58 -10.77 2.21
N GLN A 143 2.27 -10.52 3.30
CA GLN A 143 2.10 -9.29 4.09
C GLN A 143 2.80 -8.11 3.40
N LYS A 144 2.17 -6.94 3.50
CA LYS A 144 2.73 -5.70 2.97
C LYS A 144 3.94 -5.27 3.80
N VAL A 145 5.02 -4.93 3.12
CA VAL A 145 6.17 -4.21 3.68
C VAL A 145 6.04 -2.76 3.23
N TYR A 146 5.91 -1.86 4.19
CA TYR A 146 5.73 -0.43 3.97
C TYR A 146 7.06 0.30 4.11
N ASP A 147 7.31 1.29 3.27
CA ASP A 147 8.41 2.23 3.43
C ASP A 147 7.98 3.63 2.95
N LEU A 148 8.79 4.63 3.22
CA LEU A 148 8.53 5.99 2.73
C LEU A 148 8.39 5.98 1.21
N THR A 149 7.38 6.69 0.72
CA THR A 149 7.11 6.78 -0.72
C THR A 149 8.33 7.25 -1.51
N GLU A 150 9.10 8.17 -0.95
CA GLU A 150 10.33 8.70 -1.58
C GLU A 150 11.44 7.66 -1.76
N ARG A 151 11.43 6.58 -0.96
CA ARG A 151 12.39 5.48 -1.06
C ARG A 151 11.92 4.39 -2.04
N VAL A 152 10.62 4.30 -2.28
CA VAL A 152 10.02 3.23 -3.09
C VAL A 152 9.71 3.69 -4.51
N ILE A 153 9.15 4.88 -4.66
CA ILE A 153 8.70 5.40 -5.95
C ILE A 153 9.79 6.28 -6.55
N PRO A 154 10.25 6.00 -7.79
CA PRO A 154 11.29 6.81 -8.44
C PRO A 154 10.90 8.28 -8.55
N GLU A 155 11.88 9.17 -8.33
CA GLU A 155 11.71 10.63 -8.33
C GLU A 155 11.00 11.14 -9.58
N VAL A 156 11.38 10.62 -10.75
CA VAL A 156 10.81 11.03 -12.05
C VAL A 156 9.28 10.88 -12.10
N HIS A 157 8.72 9.88 -11.40
CA HIS A 157 7.27 9.68 -11.33
C HIS A 157 6.63 10.49 -10.19
N ARG A 158 7.37 10.74 -9.11
CA ARG A 158 6.89 11.55 -7.98
C ARG A 158 6.80 13.03 -8.33
N SER A 159 7.73 13.54 -9.13
CA SER A 159 7.81 14.95 -9.53
C SER A 159 7.04 15.28 -10.83
N ALA A 160 6.64 14.26 -11.61
CA ALA A 160 5.92 14.47 -12.86
C ALA A 160 4.62 15.24 -12.65
N THR A 161 4.38 16.22 -13.50
CA THR A 161 3.16 17.03 -13.49
C THR A 161 2.15 16.47 -14.49
N VAL A 162 0.93 16.26 -14.05
CA VAL A 162 -0.19 15.81 -14.86
C VAL A 162 -1.39 16.71 -14.60
N SER A 163 -2.25 16.88 -15.60
CA SER A 163 -3.47 17.64 -15.45
C SER A 163 -4.57 16.79 -14.80
N GLN A 164 -5.43 17.41 -14.00
CA GLN A 164 -6.58 16.72 -13.43
C GLN A 164 -7.57 16.27 -14.52
N ALA A 165 -7.61 16.95 -15.66
CA ALA A 165 -8.45 16.59 -16.79
C ALA A 165 -8.04 15.24 -17.41
N ASP A 166 -6.78 14.86 -17.30
CA ASP A 166 -6.27 13.58 -17.81
C ASP A 166 -6.59 12.40 -16.86
N PHE A 167 -7.13 12.69 -15.68
CA PHE A 167 -7.46 11.70 -14.65
C PHE A 167 -8.89 11.15 -14.74
N VAL A 168 -9.76 11.76 -15.53
CA VAL A 168 -11.20 11.41 -15.67
C VAL A 168 -11.41 10.23 -16.61
#